data_55dda7c25e3ae3e5814fbc4ec6a95fb0
#
_entry.id   55dda7c25e3ae3e5814fbc4ec6a95fb0
#
_cell.length_a   1.000
_cell.length_b   1.000
_cell.length_c   1.000
_cell.angle_alpha   90.00
_cell.angle_beta   90.00
_cell.angle_gamma   90.00
#
_symmetry.space_group_name_H-M   'P 1'
#
loop_
_entity.id
_entity.type
_entity.pdbx_description
1 polymer ?
#
loop_
_entity_poly.entity_id
_entity_poly.type
_entity_poly.pdbx_seq_one_letter_code
_entity_poly.pdbx_strand_id
1 'polypeptide(L)'
;MGAVPLGILLHLAGDLMPHEDIPDRAFEVGSGIGAVLLLAAVRGTRDPAVSGALAASAPDLEHLFGFLRPGGRKHFPSHRLRGWHRAGGVSANAQLLLAGLLIGVVLGTRDSRRPRA
;
A
#
# COMPACT_ATOMS: atom_id res chain seq x y z
N MET A 1 2.69 4.78 -17.66
CA MET A 1 2.15 5.30 -16.38
C MET A 1 3.27 5.28 -15.35
N GLY A 2 3.43 6.36 -14.55
CA GLY A 2 4.47 6.44 -13.51
C GLY A 2 4.10 5.61 -12.27
N ALA A 3 5.09 5.30 -11.42
CA ALA A 3 4.89 4.49 -10.22
C ALA A 3 3.89 5.11 -9.22
N VAL A 4 3.91 6.43 -9.04
CA VAL A 4 3.02 7.14 -8.11
C VAL A 4 1.54 7.00 -8.49
N PRO A 5 1.10 7.38 -9.71
CA PRO A 5 -0.30 7.18 -10.09
C PRO A 5 -0.70 5.70 -10.10
N LEU A 6 0.21 4.79 -10.45
CA LEU A 6 -0.06 3.36 -10.36
C LEU A 6 -0.30 2.93 -8.91
N GLY A 7 0.51 3.39 -7.96
CA GLY A 7 0.32 3.09 -6.53
C GLY A 7 -1.05 3.53 -6.02
N ILE A 8 -1.47 4.75 -6.34
CA ILE A 8 -2.80 5.27 -5.96
C ILE A 8 -3.93 4.43 -6.59
N LEU A 9 -3.79 4.05 -7.85
CA LEU A 9 -4.80 3.20 -8.52
C LEU A 9 -4.86 1.79 -7.93
N LEU A 10 -3.72 1.21 -7.54
CA LEU A 10 -3.69 -0.10 -6.87
C LEU A 10 -4.35 -0.05 -5.49
N HIS A 11 -4.13 1.03 -4.72
CA HIS A 11 -4.85 1.24 -3.46
C HIS A 11 -6.37 1.28 -3.70
N LEU A 12 -6.82 2.12 -4.63
CA LEU A 12 -8.24 2.21 -4.97
C LEU A 12 -8.83 0.86 -5.41
N ALA A 13 -8.09 0.10 -6.22
CA ALA A 13 -8.50 -1.23 -6.66
C ALA A 13 -8.61 -2.21 -5.47
N GLY A 14 -7.70 -2.11 -4.50
CA GLY A 14 -7.75 -2.89 -3.25
C GLY A 14 -9.01 -2.59 -2.45
N ASP A 15 -9.32 -1.32 -2.24
CA ASP A 15 -10.52 -0.89 -1.48
C ASP A 15 -11.84 -1.31 -2.15
N LEU A 16 -11.88 -1.34 -3.48
CA LEU A 16 -13.05 -1.79 -4.24
C LEU A 16 -13.24 -3.31 -4.18
N MET A 17 -12.19 -4.06 -3.90
CA MET A 17 -12.26 -5.51 -3.75
C MET A 17 -12.78 -5.86 -2.35
N PRO A 18 -13.81 -6.74 -2.23
CA PRO A 18 -14.28 -7.17 -0.91
C PRO A 18 -13.16 -7.86 -0.13
N HIS A 19 -12.80 -7.31 1.03
CA HIS A 19 -11.74 -7.84 1.88
C HIS A 19 -12.07 -7.65 3.36
N GLU A 20 -11.41 -8.42 4.21
CA GLU A 20 -11.46 -8.27 5.67
C GLU A 20 -10.38 -7.28 6.12
N ASP A 21 -10.73 -6.41 7.05
CA ASP A 21 -9.76 -5.54 7.70
C ASP A 21 -8.80 -6.38 8.56
N ILE A 22 -7.55 -5.94 8.67
CA ILE A 22 -6.58 -6.53 9.59
C ILE A 22 -6.97 -6.08 11.00
N PRO A 23 -7.31 -7.02 11.94
CA PRO A 23 -7.84 -6.65 13.25
C PRO A 23 -6.86 -5.85 14.12
N ASP A 24 -5.56 -6.13 14.00
CA ASP A 24 -4.50 -5.42 14.73
C ASP A 24 -3.95 -4.26 13.90
N ARG A 25 -4.41 -3.06 14.24
CA ARG A 25 -4.00 -1.83 13.57
C ARG A 25 -2.51 -1.51 13.73
N ALA A 26 -1.90 -1.85 14.87
CA ALA A 26 -0.48 -1.62 15.08
C ALA A 26 0.36 -2.53 14.17
N PHE A 27 -0.08 -3.78 14.02
CA PHE A 27 0.52 -4.72 13.07
C PHE A 27 0.33 -4.27 11.63
N GLU A 28 -0.87 -3.84 11.25
CA GLU A 28 -1.17 -3.34 9.90
C GLU A 28 -0.25 -2.19 9.50
N VAL A 29 -0.21 -1.15 10.34
CA VAL A 29 0.63 0.03 10.10
C VAL A 29 2.12 -0.33 10.16
N GLY A 30 2.53 -1.08 11.16
CA GLY A 30 3.93 -1.49 11.35
C GLY A 30 4.46 -2.35 10.21
N SER A 31 3.67 -3.31 9.73
CA SER A 31 4.05 -4.15 8.59
C SER A 31 4.11 -3.35 7.27
N GLY A 32 3.19 -2.42 7.05
CA GLY A 32 3.22 -1.52 5.90
C GLY A 32 4.48 -0.65 5.88
N ILE A 33 4.80 0.00 7.00
CA ILE A 33 6.04 0.79 7.15
C ILE A 33 7.28 -0.11 6.94
N GLY A 34 7.29 -1.28 7.57
CA GLY A 34 8.39 -2.24 7.45
C GLY A 34 8.63 -2.69 6.01
N ALA A 35 7.56 -2.94 5.25
CA ALA A 35 7.63 -3.29 3.84
C ALA A 35 8.25 -2.17 2.99
N VAL A 36 7.83 -0.93 3.19
CA VAL A 36 8.40 0.23 2.47
C VAL A 36 9.88 0.42 2.82
N LEU A 37 10.24 0.32 4.11
CA LEU A 37 11.64 0.43 4.54
C LEU A 37 12.50 -0.70 3.97
N LEU A 38 12.01 -1.93 3.93
CA LEU A 38 12.69 -3.06 3.32
C LEU A 38 12.92 -2.83 1.82
N LEU A 39 11.89 -2.41 1.09
CA LEU A 39 12.01 -2.05 -0.32
C LEU A 39 13.07 -0.96 -0.53
N ALA A 40 13.04 0.11 0.29
CA ALA A 40 14.00 1.20 0.20
C ALA A 40 15.44 0.75 0.51
N ALA A 41 15.61 -0.13 1.51
CA ALA A 41 16.94 -0.66 1.88
C ALA A 41 17.54 -1.56 0.79
N VAL A 42 16.72 -2.41 0.15
CA VAL A 42 17.20 -3.37 -0.84
C VAL A 42 17.33 -2.76 -2.23
N ARG A 43 16.38 -1.92 -2.63
CA ARG A 43 16.31 -1.36 -4.00
C ARG A 43 16.79 0.08 -4.10
N GLY A 44 16.94 0.76 -2.98
CA GLY A 44 17.29 2.18 -2.91
C GLY A 44 16.04 3.09 -2.91
N THR A 45 16.15 4.21 -2.23
CA THR A 45 15.04 5.17 -2.00
C THR A 45 14.46 5.79 -3.29
N ARG A 46 15.21 5.76 -4.39
CA ARG A 46 14.79 6.31 -5.69
C ARG A 46 14.15 5.27 -6.60
N ASP A 47 14.06 4.01 -6.17
CA ASP A 47 13.43 2.95 -6.97
C ASP A 47 11.93 3.24 -7.15
N PRO A 48 11.39 3.06 -8.36
CA PRO A 48 9.96 3.24 -8.63
C PRO A 48 9.04 2.39 -7.75
N ALA A 49 9.49 1.21 -7.30
CA ALA A 49 8.72 0.36 -6.40
C ALA A 49 8.52 1.03 -5.03
N VAL A 50 9.52 1.77 -4.54
CA VAL A 50 9.42 2.51 -3.26
C VAL A 50 8.42 3.66 -3.38
N SER A 51 8.54 4.47 -4.44
CA SER A 51 7.60 5.58 -4.66
C SER A 51 6.17 5.10 -4.94
N GLY A 52 6.01 3.98 -5.61
CA GLY A 52 4.71 3.33 -5.84
C GLY A 52 4.10 2.80 -4.54
N ALA A 53 4.89 2.14 -3.68
CA ALA A 53 4.44 1.65 -2.38
C ALA A 53 4.04 2.80 -1.45
N LEU A 54 4.83 3.87 -1.38
CA LEU A 54 4.50 5.08 -0.62
C LEU A 54 3.19 5.72 -1.12
N ALA A 55 3.02 5.82 -2.43
CA ALA A 55 1.79 6.37 -3.02
C ALA A 55 0.57 5.49 -2.77
N ALA A 56 0.74 4.16 -2.76
CA ALA A 56 -0.33 3.23 -2.40
C ALA A 56 -0.73 3.33 -0.93
N SER A 57 0.20 3.66 -0.03
CA SER A 57 -0.09 3.82 1.41
C SER A 57 -0.57 5.23 1.78
N ALA A 58 -0.37 6.22 0.91
CA ALA A 58 -0.68 7.61 1.23
C ALA A 58 -2.16 7.89 1.57
N PRO A 59 -3.16 7.29 0.90
CA PRO A 59 -4.57 7.49 1.25
C PRO A 59 -4.90 7.06 2.69
N ASP A 60 -4.26 6.00 3.20
CA ASP A 60 -4.52 5.50 4.55
C ASP A 60 -4.00 6.43 5.65
N LEU A 61 -3.11 7.37 5.32
CA LEU A 61 -2.62 8.36 6.29
C LEU A 61 -3.76 9.23 6.84
N GLU A 62 -4.83 9.43 6.09
CA GLU A 62 -6.00 10.15 6.61
C GLU A 62 -6.72 9.40 7.74
N HIS A 63 -6.55 8.07 7.83
CA HIS A 63 -7.06 7.27 8.96
C HIS A 63 -6.19 7.38 10.21
N LEU A 64 -4.89 7.62 10.02
CA LEU A 64 -3.92 7.72 11.11
C LEU A 64 -3.87 9.13 11.71
N PHE A 65 -3.99 10.15 10.86
CA PHE A 65 -3.78 11.54 11.24
C PHE A 65 -5.05 12.38 11.09
N GLY A 66 -5.67 12.73 12.24
CA GLY A 66 -6.90 13.54 12.26
C GLY A 66 -6.75 14.91 11.60
N PHE A 67 -5.55 15.51 11.62
CA PHE A 67 -5.28 16.80 10.98
C PHE A 67 -5.37 16.75 9.44
N LEU A 68 -5.25 15.57 8.84
CA LEU A 68 -5.47 15.37 7.40
C LEU A 68 -6.95 15.31 7.03
N ARG A 69 -7.85 15.43 8.01
CA ARG A 69 -9.32 15.42 7.83
C ARG A 69 -9.95 16.70 8.34
N PRO A 70 -9.73 17.85 7.67
CA PRO A 70 -10.37 19.11 8.07
C PRO A 70 -11.89 18.93 8.15
N GLY A 71 -12.49 19.27 9.29
CA GLY A 71 -13.91 19.05 9.54
C GLY A 71 -14.33 17.57 9.65
N GLY A 72 -13.38 16.65 9.90
CA GLY A 72 -13.63 15.21 10.04
C GLY A 72 -13.93 14.47 8.72
N ARG A 73 -13.85 15.14 7.58
CA ARG A 73 -14.18 14.55 6.28
C ARG A 73 -13.00 13.82 5.67
N LYS A 74 -13.26 12.59 5.21
CA LYS A 74 -12.28 11.82 4.42
C LYS A 74 -12.18 12.41 3.02
N HIS A 75 -10.98 12.44 2.45
CA HIS A 75 -10.71 13.03 1.14
C HIS A 75 -10.61 11.98 0.03
N PHE A 76 -10.07 10.81 0.36
CA PHE A 76 -9.87 9.78 -0.65
C PHE A 76 -11.23 9.17 -1.08
N PRO A 77 -11.47 8.97 -2.40
CA PRO A 77 -12.78 8.56 -2.92
C PRO A 77 -13.31 7.24 -2.32
N SER A 78 -12.49 6.20 -2.21
CA SER A 78 -12.90 4.91 -1.65
C SER A 78 -13.28 4.99 -0.17
N HIS A 79 -12.67 5.90 0.58
CA HIS A 79 -12.99 6.13 1.99
C HIS A 79 -14.20 7.03 2.20
N ARG A 80 -14.58 7.79 1.19
CA ARG A 80 -15.69 8.78 1.26
C ARG A 80 -16.98 8.27 0.66
N LEU A 81 -16.91 7.56 -0.47
CA LEU A 81 -18.08 7.13 -1.22
C LEU A 81 -18.64 5.83 -0.65
N ARG A 82 -19.93 5.82 -0.33
CA ARG A 82 -20.61 4.63 0.20
C ARG A 82 -20.52 3.48 -0.81
N GLY A 83 -20.12 2.30 -0.32
CA GLY A 83 -20.02 1.08 -1.14
C GLY A 83 -18.73 0.94 -1.95
N TRP A 84 -17.81 1.89 -1.86
CA TRP A 84 -16.50 1.79 -2.49
C TRP A 84 -15.47 1.04 -1.63
N HIS A 85 -15.67 1.02 -0.32
CA HIS A 85 -14.95 0.12 0.57
C HIS A 85 -15.91 -1.01 0.99
N ARG A 86 -15.59 -2.25 0.65
CA ARG A 86 -16.45 -3.42 0.86
C ARG A 86 -15.83 -4.35 1.88
N ALA A 87 -16.53 -4.57 2.98
CA ALA A 87 -16.13 -5.54 3.99
C ALA A 87 -16.47 -6.97 3.56
N GLY A 88 -15.65 -7.95 3.99
CA GLY A 88 -15.81 -9.37 3.70
C GLY A 88 -15.08 -9.80 2.41
N GLY A 89 -15.10 -11.08 2.10
CA GLY A 89 -14.43 -11.64 0.92
C GLY A 89 -13.03 -12.16 1.21
N VAL A 90 -11.97 -11.49 0.73
CA VAL A 90 -10.59 -11.98 0.92
C VAL A 90 -10.17 -11.84 2.37
N SER A 91 -9.82 -12.95 3.03
CA SER A 91 -9.41 -12.94 4.43
C SER A 91 -8.11 -12.15 4.66
N ALA A 92 -7.94 -11.58 5.87
CA ALA A 92 -6.74 -10.85 6.25
C ALA A 92 -5.46 -11.68 6.04
N ASN A 93 -5.50 -12.97 6.37
CA ASN A 93 -4.35 -13.86 6.16
C ASN A 93 -4.01 -14.04 4.67
N ALA A 94 -5.02 -14.19 3.80
CA ALA A 94 -4.79 -14.31 2.36
C ALA A 94 -4.19 -13.02 1.77
N GLN A 95 -4.63 -11.86 2.25
CA GLN A 95 -4.07 -10.56 1.86
C GLN A 95 -2.60 -10.46 2.27
N LEU A 96 -2.25 -10.84 3.51
CA LEU A 96 -0.88 -10.81 4.01
C LEU A 96 0.04 -11.77 3.22
N LEU A 97 -0.45 -12.97 2.88
CA LEU A 97 0.29 -13.91 2.03
C LEU A 97 0.53 -13.34 0.63
N LEU A 98 -0.50 -12.75 0.02
CA LEU A 98 -0.38 -12.13 -1.30
C LEU A 98 0.59 -10.94 -1.26
N ALA A 99 0.48 -10.07 -0.26
CA ALA A 99 1.39 -8.93 -0.08
C ALA A 99 2.84 -9.40 0.09
N GLY A 100 3.09 -10.42 0.92
CA GLY A 100 4.39 -11.02 1.11
C GLY A 100 4.97 -11.60 -0.18
N LEU A 101 4.14 -12.31 -0.97
CA LEU A 101 4.53 -12.86 -2.27
C LEU A 101 4.91 -11.75 -3.26
N LEU A 102 4.10 -10.71 -3.37
CA LEU A 102 4.36 -9.58 -4.27
C LEU A 102 5.64 -8.83 -3.89
N ILE A 103 5.85 -8.58 -2.59
CA ILE A 103 7.10 -7.99 -2.09
C ILE A 103 8.28 -8.89 -2.44
N GLY A 104 8.17 -10.20 -2.22
CA GLY A 104 9.20 -11.17 -2.56
C GLY A 104 9.56 -11.16 -4.05
N VAL A 105 8.56 -11.11 -4.93
CA VAL A 105 8.77 -10.97 -6.38
C VAL A 105 9.51 -9.67 -6.71
N VAL A 106 9.06 -8.55 -6.16
CA VAL A 106 9.70 -7.24 -6.39
C VAL A 106 11.14 -7.23 -5.90
N LEU A 107 11.42 -7.80 -4.72
CA LEU A 107 12.78 -7.91 -4.17
C LEU A 107 13.65 -8.85 -5.01
N GLY A 108 13.07 -9.91 -5.58
CA GLY A 108 13.77 -10.88 -6.42
C GLY A 108 14.06 -10.38 -7.84
N THR A 109 13.32 -9.40 -8.34
CA THR A 109 13.59 -8.79 -9.66
C THR A 109 14.80 -7.86 -9.54
N ARG A 110 15.96 -8.32 -10.02
CA ARG A 110 17.14 -7.46 -10.13
C ARG A 110 16.96 -6.49 -11.28
N ASP A 111 17.29 -5.24 -11.04
CA ASP A 111 17.40 -4.27 -12.13
C ASP A 111 18.56 -4.70 -13.05
N SER A 112 18.21 -5.25 -14.20
CA SER A 112 19.19 -5.66 -15.22
C SER A 112 20.02 -4.50 -15.78
N ARG A 113 19.70 -3.27 -15.36
CA ARG A 113 20.39 -2.05 -15.78
C ARG A 113 21.52 -1.61 -14.83
N ARG A 114 21.73 -2.27 -13.69
CA ARG A 114 22.91 -2.00 -12.85
C ARG A 114 24.14 -2.66 -13.48
N PRO A 115 25.17 -1.89 -13.92
CA PRO A 115 26.44 -2.47 -14.33
C PRO A 115 26.99 -3.31 -13.17
N ARG A 116 27.41 -4.52 -13.47
CA ARG A 116 28.19 -5.30 -12.48
C ARG A 116 29.51 -4.54 -12.27
N ALA A 117 29.71 -4.01 -11.05
CA ALA A 117 30.98 -3.46 -10.63
C ALA A 117 32.03 -4.58 -10.60
#